data_05d90ef1900fef5e906b0a69a1599dea
#
_entry.id   05d90ef1900fef5e906b0a69a1599dea
#
_cell.length_a   1.000
_cell.length_b   1.000
_cell.length_c   1.000
_cell.angle_alpha   90.00
_cell.angle_beta   90.00
_cell.angle_gamma   90.00
#
_symmetry.space_group_name_H-M   'P 1'
#
loop_
_entity.id
_entity.type
_entity.pdbx_description
1 polymer ?
#
loop_
_entity_poly.entity_id
_entity_poly.type
_entity_poly.pdbx_seq_one_letter_code
_entity_poly.pdbx_strand_id
1 'polypeptide(L)' 'MSRILELKVKPNARASRLTQQPDGTWLAELKSPPVDGKANAELIGLVAEHFGCRKAQVTIKVGAGGRRKLVKIGD' A
#
# COMPACT_ATOMS: atom_id res chain seq x y z
N MET A 1 -0.22 2.04 18.79
CA MET A 1 0.87 2.80 18.17
C MET A 1 0.68 2.85 16.67
N SER A 2 0.99 3.98 16.07
CA SER A 2 0.92 4.09 14.61
C SER A 2 2.24 3.65 13.99
N ARG A 3 2.15 3.24 12.73
CA ARG A 3 3.27 2.74 11.97
C ARG A 3 3.22 3.35 10.59
N ILE A 4 4.36 3.81 10.10
CA ILE A 4 4.43 4.41 8.77
C ILE A 4 5.31 3.53 7.89
N LEU A 5 4.78 3.18 6.71
CA LEU A 5 5.47 2.37 5.74
C LEU A 5 5.72 3.17 4.48
N GLU A 6 6.91 3.04 3.93
CA GLU A 6 7.19 3.57 2.60
C GLU A 6 6.95 2.45 1.60
N LEU A 7 6.05 2.70 0.67
CA LEU A 7 5.65 1.71 -0.33
C LEU A 7 5.97 2.17 -1.74
N LYS A 8 6.44 1.22 -2.54
CA LYS A 8 6.47 1.39 -3.98
C LYS A 8 5.30 0.61 -4.54
N VAL A 9 4.52 1.22 -5.42
CA VAL A 9 3.34 0.60 -6.00
C VAL A 9 3.62 0.19 -7.44
N LYS A 10 3.33 -1.09 -7.73
CA LYS A 10 3.44 -1.62 -9.08
C LYS A 10 2.04 -1.99 -9.58
N PRO A 11 1.42 -1.15 -10.41
CA PRO A 11 0.08 -1.45 -10.93
C PRO A 11 0.14 -2.48 -12.06
N ASN A 12 -1.02 -2.96 -12.46
CA ASN A 12 -1.17 -3.91 -13.57
C ASN A 12 -0.39 -5.20 -13.34
N ALA A 13 -0.26 -5.63 -12.09
CA ALA A 13 0.39 -6.88 -11.76
C ALA A 13 -0.57 -8.05 -11.93
N ARG A 14 -0.04 -9.25 -12.00
CA ARG A 14 -0.87 -10.45 -12.13
C ARG A 14 -1.58 -10.83 -10.85
N ALA A 15 -1.01 -10.45 -9.72
CA ALA A 15 -1.58 -10.76 -8.42
C ALA A 15 -1.32 -9.61 -7.46
N SER A 16 -2.17 -9.50 -6.45
CA SER A 16 -1.97 -8.54 -5.38
C SER A 16 -0.99 -9.13 -4.37
N ARG A 17 0.10 -8.43 -4.11
CA ARG A 17 1.14 -8.93 -3.22
C ARG A 17 1.84 -7.78 -2.51
N LEU A 18 2.15 -7.99 -1.23
CA LEU A 18 2.93 -7.04 -0.44
C LEU A 18 4.21 -7.72 0.01
N THR A 19 5.36 -7.18 -0.38
CA THR A 19 6.66 -7.78 -0.09
C THR A 19 7.59 -6.74 0.50
N GLN A 20 8.26 -7.09 1.58
CA GLN A 20 9.27 -6.21 2.17
C GLN A 20 10.58 -6.33 1.39
N GLN A 21 11.15 -5.19 1.02
CA GLN A 21 12.40 -5.15 0.30
C GLN A 21 13.59 -5.15 1.26
N PRO A 22 14.79 -5.53 0.79
CA PRO A 22 15.97 -5.55 1.67
C PRO A 22 16.33 -4.19 2.26
N ASP A 23 15.93 -3.10 1.61
CA ASP A 23 16.22 -1.75 2.10
C ASP A 23 15.22 -1.24 3.14
N GLY A 24 14.25 -2.07 3.52
CA GLY A 24 13.24 -1.70 4.49
C GLY A 24 11.96 -1.14 3.90
N THR A 25 11.95 -0.81 2.62
CA THR A 25 10.71 -0.38 1.96
C THR A 25 9.85 -1.58 1.60
N TRP A 26 8.62 -1.30 1.18
CA TRP A 26 7.69 -2.36 0.78
C TRP A 26 7.34 -2.21 -0.67
N LEU A 27 7.16 -3.32 -1.35
CA LEU A 27 6.66 -3.35 -2.72
C LEU A 27 5.23 -3.85 -2.69
N ALA A 28 4.31 -3.03 -3.18
CA ALA A 28 2.90 -3.40 -3.29
C ALA A 28 2.58 -3.63 -4.76
N GLU A 29 2.37 -4.89 -5.12
CA GLU A 29 1.95 -5.26 -6.46
C GLU A 29 0.43 -5.30 -6.46
N LEU A 30 -0.18 -4.56 -7.38
CA LEU A 30 -1.63 -4.42 -7.45
C LEU A 30 -2.12 -4.84 -8.82
N LYS A 31 -3.24 -5.54 -8.85
CA LYS A 31 -3.90 -5.93 -10.11
C LYS A 31 -4.53 -4.75 -10.80
N SER A 32 -5.00 -3.78 -10.03
CA SER A 32 -5.69 -2.62 -10.58
C SER A 32 -4.76 -1.75 -11.40
N PRO A 33 -5.31 -1.08 -12.43
CA PRO A 33 -4.54 -0.08 -13.14
C PRO A 33 -4.32 1.15 -12.26
N PRO A 34 -3.37 2.03 -12.62
CA PRO A 34 -3.08 3.23 -11.83
C PRO A 34 -4.16 4.31 -12.03
N VAL A 35 -5.41 3.95 -11.76
CA VAL A 35 -6.55 4.83 -11.85
C VAL A 35 -6.98 5.23 -10.45
N ASP A 36 -7.28 6.51 -10.27
CA ASP A 36 -7.64 7.05 -8.97
C ASP A 36 -8.76 6.26 -8.31
N GLY A 37 -8.57 5.98 -7.04
CA GLY A 37 -9.55 5.29 -6.23
C GLY A 37 -9.41 3.78 -6.23
N LYS A 38 -9.27 3.15 -7.40
CA LYS A 38 -9.22 1.69 -7.48
C LYS A 38 -7.93 1.13 -6.90
N ALA A 39 -6.79 1.66 -7.31
CA ALA A 39 -5.50 1.21 -6.81
C ALA A 39 -5.37 1.49 -5.31
N ASN A 40 -5.85 2.64 -4.86
CA ASN A 40 -5.79 3.00 -3.45
C ASN A 40 -6.67 2.06 -2.60
N ALA A 41 -7.86 1.74 -3.07
CA ALA A 41 -8.74 0.82 -2.36
C ALA A 41 -8.12 -0.57 -2.25
N GLU A 42 -7.52 -1.05 -3.33
CA GLU A 42 -6.84 -2.34 -3.33
C GLU A 42 -5.64 -2.32 -2.39
N LEU A 43 -4.88 -1.25 -2.40
CA LEU A 43 -3.71 -1.10 -1.53
C LEU A 43 -4.11 -1.12 -0.06
N ILE A 44 -5.15 -0.40 0.31
CA ILE A 44 -5.64 -0.38 1.69
C ILE A 44 -6.03 -1.79 2.14
N GLY A 45 -6.78 -2.51 1.31
CA GLY A 45 -7.17 -3.88 1.61
C GLY A 45 -5.98 -4.81 1.76
N LEU A 46 -5.00 -4.68 0.87
CA LEU A 46 -3.80 -5.51 0.90
C LEU A 46 -2.97 -5.28 2.16
N VAL A 47 -2.77 -4.02 2.53
CA VAL A 47 -2.02 -3.66 3.72
C VAL A 47 -2.76 -4.13 4.98
N ALA A 48 -4.06 -3.88 5.05
CA ALA A 48 -4.86 -4.28 6.21
C ALA A 48 -4.81 -5.79 6.41
N GLU A 49 -4.93 -6.56 5.34
CA GLU A 49 -4.88 -8.01 5.41
C GLU A 49 -3.50 -8.50 5.84
N HIS A 50 -2.44 -7.93 5.26
CA HIS A 50 -1.08 -8.35 5.57
C HIS A 50 -0.72 -8.12 7.04
N PHE A 51 -1.13 -7.00 7.60
CA PHE A 51 -0.81 -6.62 8.98
C PHE A 51 -1.90 -7.02 9.98
N GLY A 52 -2.98 -7.64 9.52
CA GLY A 52 -4.03 -8.10 10.41
C GLY A 52 -4.79 -6.98 11.10
N CYS A 53 -5.02 -5.87 10.41
CA CYS A 53 -5.74 -4.75 10.97
C CYS A 53 -6.97 -4.41 10.12
N ARG A 54 -7.73 -3.43 10.56
CA ARG A 54 -8.92 -3.00 9.84
C ARG A 54 -8.55 -2.00 8.75
N LYS A 55 -9.31 -1.99 7.67
CA LYS A 55 -9.11 -1.01 6.60
C LYS A 55 -9.18 0.42 7.12
N ALA A 56 -10.04 0.68 8.10
CA ALA A 56 -10.15 2.00 8.69
C ALA A 56 -8.89 2.48 9.40
N GLN A 57 -8.00 1.55 9.75
CA GLN A 57 -6.74 1.87 10.40
C GLN A 57 -5.61 2.15 9.40
N VAL A 58 -5.87 1.96 8.11
CA VAL A 58 -4.89 2.17 7.06
C VAL A 58 -5.19 3.48 6.37
N THR A 59 -4.23 4.41 6.41
CA THR A 59 -4.37 5.71 5.78
C THR A 59 -3.24 5.91 4.79
N ILE A 60 -3.58 6.24 3.55
CA ILE A 60 -2.59 6.53 2.54
C ILE A 60 -2.26 8.02 2.62
N LYS A 61 -1.02 8.32 2.93
CA LYS A 61 -0.51 9.67 2.87
C LYS A 61 0.01 9.93 1.47
N VAL A 62 -0.24 11.12 0.96
CA VAL A 62 0.15 11.44 -0.39
C VAL A 62 1.66 11.38 -0.52
N GLY A 63 2.13 10.48 -1.35
CA GLY A 63 3.51 10.45 -1.74
C GLY A 63 3.74 11.41 -2.89
N ALA A 64 4.88 12.03 -2.92
CA ALA A 64 5.25 12.90 -4.03
C ALA A 64 5.49 12.02 -5.27
N GLY A 65 4.61 12.16 -6.22
CA GLY A 65 4.79 11.59 -7.53
C GLY A 65 4.60 10.09 -7.65
N GLY A 66 3.54 9.70 -8.23
CA GLY A 66 3.33 8.45 -8.90
C GLY A 66 3.33 7.19 -8.05
N ARG A 67 4.45 6.50 -8.01
CA ARG A 67 4.46 5.12 -7.53
C ARG A 67 4.90 4.94 -6.09
N ARG A 68 5.39 5.99 -5.45
CA ARG A 68 5.77 5.93 -4.04
C ARG A 68 4.68 6.52 -3.19
N LYS A 69 4.33 5.82 -2.13
CA LYS A 69 3.30 6.26 -1.21
C LYS A 69 3.72 5.98 0.22
N LEU A 70 3.32 6.86 1.12
CA LEU A 70 3.46 6.61 2.53
C LEU A 70 2.12 6.11 3.06
N VAL A 71 2.16 5.05 3.83
CA VAL A 71 0.96 4.45 4.40
C VAL A 71 1.10 4.43 5.91
N LYS A 72 0.12 4.98 6.60
CA LYS A 72 0.07 4.96 8.04
C LYS A 72 -0.89 3.87 8.50
N ILE A 73 -0.44 3.04 9.43
CA ILE A 73 -1.25 2.00 10.03
C ILE A 73 -1.43 2.32 11.51
N GLY A 74 -2.67 2.26 11.97
CA GLY A 74 -2.98 2.46 13.36
C GLY A 74 -3.81 3.70 13.61
N ASP A 75 -3.92 4.03 14.86
CA ASP A 75 -4.79 5.13 15.33
C ASP A 75 -4.30 6.50 14.94
#